data_50de57f413b65deec8bb64c9ec204295
#
_entry.id   50de57f413b65deec8bb64c9ec204295
#
_cell.length_a   1.000
_cell.length_b   1.000
_cell.length_c   1.000
_cell.angle_alpha   90.00
_cell.angle_beta   90.00
_cell.angle_gamma   90.00
#
_symmetry.space_group_name_H-M   'P 1'
#
loop_
_entity.id
_entity.type
_entity.pdbx_description
1 polymer ?
#
loop_
_entity_poly.entity_id
_entity_poly.type
_entity_poly.pdbx_seq_one_letter_code
_entity_poly.pdbx_strand_id
1 'polypeptide(L)'
;MVWQPGTLLDNGKYQIEEELSRRGGFGITYRAIHLRMRSTVVIKSPHEYRSQEPNYSEFVICFEKEGRTLARLTEQQHPNIVRVQNFFDEGETPCMVMDYVPGETLDDRVKRQGAIPEETVVPWIVTIAQALDRVHELGLVHRDANPANIIINLENQPILIDFGIALNIQPRASTTIAAFAGHMTFAPLEQLLPDFDDPEAQFHRDPRIDIYCLAATLYFAITGQDPKGSCVRDNSISRKGKDSLIPPKTIVPTLSDRINLAILSAMEMDPDDRPPTMQDWIKLLTSDYGLMSKITPPTIESLPLKRWEFKTIVVNQYAKIIEKPDRTVQYFEEEIAEDLSIKMIIIPGGSFMMGSPDGELDSYRAEKPQHLVTVPSFAIGQFVVTQAQWKTIAQLPKVKQKLNASPSFHSGDDLPVERIDWFEAVEFCNRLTRLTRKLYRLPSEAEWEYACRAGATTAFNIGPTIATDFANYNGRDDVRADRTISGSYGEGPKGNYRGKTTPAQTFSANNFGLFDTHGNVWEWCADDWHNNYDGAPIDSSVWDASNDSGSNKTIRGGSYGGSPRNCRSAIRISIASSFRSSDLGFRVILPLSPSGGI
;
A
#
# COMPACT_ATOMS: atom_id res chain seq x y z
N MET A 1 13.39 -48.09 10.42
CA MET A 1 13.74 -48.83 9.17
C MET A 1 13.11 -48.09 8.02
N VAL A 2 13.82 -47.82 6.93
CA VAL A 2 13.17 -47.25 5.70
C VAL A 2 12.51 -48.43 4.99
N TRP A 3 11.22 -48.38 4.79
CA TRP A 3 10.49 -49.43 4.12
C TRP A 3 10.85 -49.45 2.62
N GLN A 4 11.18 -50.64 2.16
CA GLN A 4 11.54 -50.87 0.75
C GLN A 4 10.29 -51.13 -0.11
N PRO A 5 10.33 -50.86 -1.42
CA PRO A 5 9.27 -51.26 -2.32
C PRO A 5 8.91 -52.76 -2.12
N GLY A 6 7.61 -53.04 -2.04
CA GLY A 6 7.08 -54.36 -1.74
C GLY A 6 6.82 -54.66 -0.26
N THR A 7 7.28 -53.82 0.66
CA THR A 7 6.98 -53.97 2.11
C THR A 7 5.47 -53.88 2.34
N LEU A 8 4.94 -54.82 3.15
CA LEU A 8 3.52 -54.84 3.54
C LEU A 8 3.36 -54.20 4.90
N LEU A 9 2.41 -53.29 5.07
CA LEU A 9 2.08 -52.58 6.31
C LEU A 9 0.62 -52.83 6.69
N ASP A 10 0.27 -52.56 7.97
CA ASP A 10 -1.07 -52.73 8.55
C ASP A 10 -1.64 -54.12 8.25
N ASN A 11 -0.90 -55.16 8.72
CA ASN A 11 -1.28 -56.56 8.50
C ASN A 11 -1.54 -56.93 7.02
N GLY A 12 -0.78 -56.36 6.09
CA GLY A 12 -0.88 -56.62 4.66
C GLY A 12 -1.97 -55.84 3.97
N LYS A 13 -2.46 -54.78 4.55
CA LYS A 13 -3.47 -53.90 3.93
C LYS A 13 -2.88 -52.96 2.90
N TYR A 14 -1.66 -52.45 3.17
CA TYR A 14 -0.95 -51.55 2.28
C TYR A 14 0.38 -52.17 1.81
N GLN A 15 0.74 -51.90 0.55
CA GLN A 15 2.04 -52.28 0.00
C GLN A 15 2.77 -51.05 -0.48
N ILE A 16 3.99 -50.81 0.04
CA ILE A 16 4.86 -49.72 -0.39
C ILE A 16 5.25 -49.90 -1.86
N GLU A 17 5.05 -48.86 -2.69
CA GLU A 17 5.54 -48.81 -4.06
C GLU A 17 6.88 -48.10 -4.17
N GLU A 18 6.97 -46.91 -3.60
CA GLU A 18 8.20 -46.10 -3.61
C GLU A 18 8.20 -45.07 -2.49
N GLU A 19 9.37 -44.55 -2.22
CA GLU A 19 9.57 -43.38 -1.35
C GLU A 19 9.41 -42.12 -2.18
N LEU A 20 8.48 -41.22 -1.78
CA LEU A 20 8.22 -39.97 -2.46
C LEU A 20 9.14 -38.84 -1.96
N SER A 21 9.42 -38.77 -0.67
CA SER A 21 10.22 -37.69 -0.09
C SER A 21 10.82 -38.07 1.26
N ARG A 22 12.11 -37.69 1.43
CA ARG A 22 12.78 -37.51 2.71
C ARG A 22 13.02 -36.02 3.03
N ARG A 23 12.45 -35.14 2.23
CA ARG A 23 12.61 -33.67 2.37
C ARG A 23 11.69 -33.21 3.48
N GLY A 24 12.26 -32.79 4.57
CA GLY A 24 11.57 -32.36 5.78
C GLY A 24 12.14 -33.13 6.96
N GLY A 25 12.73 -32.47 7.92
CA GLY A 25 13.56 -33.07 8.97
C GLY A 25 12.89 -34.12 9.85
N PHE A 26 11.62 -34.48 9.63
CA PHE A 26 10.81 -35.16 10.64
C PHE A 26 10.03 -36.40 10.17
N GLY A 27 9.87 -36.66 8.87
CA GLY A 27 9.12 -37.82 8.42
C GLY A 27 9.53 -38.32 7.05
N ILE A 28 9.14 -39.55 6.73
CA ILE A 28 9.27 -40.14 5.39
C ILE A 28 7.86 -40.28 4.82
N THR A 29 7.74 -39.93 3.55
CA THR A 29 6.49 -40.04 2.80
C THR A 29 6.64 -41.11 1.72
N TYR A 30 5.74 -42.05 1.71
CA TYR A 30 5.71 -43.19 0.75
C TYR A 30 4.47 -43.18 -0.13
N ARG A 31 4.62 -43.56 -1.38
CA ARG A 31 3.50 -44.00 -2.20
C ARG A 31 3.26 -45.47 -1.91
N ALA A 32 1.99 -45.85 -1.70
CA ALA A 32 1.59 -47.22 -1.40
C ALA A 32 0.26 -47.58 -2.10
N ILE A 33 0.02 -48.85 -2.25
CA ILE A 33 -1.26 -49.39 -2.74
C ILE A 33 -2.07 -49.95 -1.57
N HIS A 34 -3.31 -49.54 -1.45
CA HIS A 34 -4.29 -50.23 -0.62
C HIS A 34 -4.74 -51.51 -1.34
N LEU A 35 -4.22 -52.67 -0.94
CA LEU A 35 -4.34 -53.92 -1.72
C LEU A 35 -5.80 -54.38 -1.96
N ARG A 36 -6.70 -54.18 -0.98
CA ARG A 36 -8.12 -54.57 -1.13
C ARG A 36 -8.89 -53.60 -2.03
N MET A 37 -8.64 -52.30 -1.92
CA MET A 37 -9.33 -51.25 -2.69
C MET A 37 -8.68 -51.03 -4.06
N ARG A 38 -7.46 -51.50 -4.26
CA ARG A 38 -6.63 -51.27 -5.45
C ARG A 38 -6.49 -49.78 -5.77
N SER A 39 -6.38 -48.95 -4.72
CA SER A 39 -6.21 -47.49 -4.83
C SER A 39 -4.82 -47.10 -4.34
N THR A 40 -4.22 -46.12 -5.00
CA THR A 40 -2.97 -45.51 -4.56
C THR A 40 -3.25 -44.60 -3.38
N VAL A 41 -2.39 -44.64 -2.35
CA VAL A 41 -2.43 -43.81 -1.15
C VAL A 41 -1.04 -43.28 -0.85
N VAL A 42 -0.99 -42.25 0.00
CA VAL A 42 0.26 -41.75 0.59
C VAL A 42 0.32 -42.17 2.06
N ILE A 43 1.44 -42.74 2.48
CA ILE A 43 1.70 -43.07 3.88
C ILE A 43 2.85 -42.19 4.38
N LYS A 44 2.58 -41.38 5.41
CA LYS A 44 3.56 -40.55 6.11
C LYS A 44 3.86 -41.18 7.46
N SER A 45 5.14 -41.28 7.82
CA SER A 45 5.56 -41.80 9.12
C SER A 45 6.77 -41.04 9.68
N PRO A 46 6.93 -40.95 11.00
CA PRO A 46 8.14 -40.45 11.62
C PRO A 46 9.37 -41.22 11.19
N HIS A 47 10.53 -40.56 11.22
CA HIS A 47 11.80 -41.19 10.90
C HIS A 47 12.29 -42.05 12.08
N GLU A 48 12.11 -43.36 12.06
CA GLU A 48 12.66 -44.28 13.08
C GLU A 48 14.18 -44.09 13.34
N TYR A 49 14.92 -43.66 12.32
CA TYR A 49 16.36 -43.38 12.44
C TYR A 49 16.66 -42.29 13.50
N ARG A 50 15.68 -41.50 13.87
CA ARG A 50 15.79 -40.48 14.91
C ARG A 50 15.19 -40.89 16.25
N SER A 51 14.80 -42.15 16.42
CA SER A 51 14.21 -42.66 17.68
C SER A 51 15.15 -42.49 18.91
N GLN A 52 16.44 -42.33 18.66
CA GLN A 52 17.43 -42.04 19.70
C GLN A 52 17.67 -40.54 19.98
N GLU A 53 17.04 -39.65 19.23
CA GLU A 53 17.14 -38.20 19.50
C GLU A 53 16.29 -37.83 20.74
N PRO A 54 16.77 -36.92 21.61
CA PRO A 54 16.08 -36.55 22.86
C PRO A 54 14.65 -36.07 22.68
N ASN A 55 14.30 -35.54 21.49
CA ASN A 55 13.01 -34.91 21.19
C ASN A 55 12.11 -35.80 20.30
N TYR A 56 12.44 -37.07 20.07
CA TYR A 56 11.65 -37.94 19.18
C TYR A 56 10.24 -38.19 19.71
N SER A 57 10.07 -38.38 21.02
CA SER A 57 8.74 -38.57 21.62
C SER A 57 7.83 -37.33 21.47
N GLU A 58 8.39 -36.12 21.58
CA GLU A 58 7.65 -34.88 21.35
C GLU A 58 7.24 -34.78 19.87
N PHE A 59 8.11 -35.19 18.97
CA PHE A 59 7.80 -35.25 17.53
C PHE A 59 6.64 -36.19 17.21
N VAL A 60 6.65 -37.41 17.77
CA VAL A 60 5.56 -38.39 17.60
C VAL A 60 4.23 -37.79 18.08
N ILE A 61 4.22 -37.14 19.26
CA ILE A 61 3.02 -36.46 19.79
C ILE A 61 2.53 -35.39 18.82
N CYS A 62 3.43 -34.58 18.25
CA CYS A 62 3.07 -33.57 17.25
C CYS A 62 2.52 -34.18 15.96
N PHE A 63 3.12 -35.27 15.48
CA PHE A 63 2.67 -36.00 14.31
C PHE A 63 1.26 -36.59 14.48
N GLU A 64 0.97 -37.17 15.63
CA GLU A 64 -0.39 -37.64 15.96
C GLU A 64 -1.39 -36.49 16.02
N LYS A 65 -0.98 -35.35 16.62
CA LYS A 65 -1.82 -34.16 16.68
C LYS A 65 -2.13 -33.59 15.29
N GLU A 66 -1.16 -33.62 14.38
CA GLU A 66 -1.34 -33.27 12.96
C GLU A 66 -2.37 -34.19 12.32
N GLY A 67 -2.23 -35.50 12.47
CA GLY A 67 -3.16 -36.48 11.94
C GLY A 67 -4.60 -36.29 12.45
N ARG A 68 -4.77 -36.04 13.78
CA ARG A 68 -6.09 -35.77 14.37
C ARG A 68 -6.68 -34.45 13.85
N THR A 69 -5.87 -33.42 13.60
CA THR A 69 -6.31 -32.15 13.04
C THR A 69 -6.78 -32.31 11.61
N LEU A 70 -5.98 -33.01 10.77
CA LEU A 70 -6.36 -33.32 9.40
C LEU A 70 -7.62 -34.20 9.31
N ALA A 71 -7.77 -35.17 10.23
CA ALA A 71 -8.98 -36.01 10.28
C ALA A 71 -10.23 -35.16 10.54
N ARG A 72 -10.18 -34.18 11.46
CA ARG A 72 -11.31 -33.24 11.70
C ARG A 72 -11.62 -32.37 10.47
N LEU A 73 -10.60 -31.91 9.76
CA LEU A 73 -10.78 -31.16 8.50
C LEU A 73 -11.37 -32.05 7.41
N THR A 74 -11.01 -33.33 7.38
CA THR A 74 -11.57 -34.33 6.46
C THR A 74 -13.07 -34.54 6.67
N GLU A 75 -13.55 -34.50 7.92
CA GLU A 75 -14.98 -34.60 8.22
C GLU A 75 -15.80 -33.46 7.57
N GLN A 76 -15.21 -32.31 7.37
CA GLN A 76 -15.82 -31.15 6.71
C GLN A 76 -15.65 -31.12 5.19
N GLN A 77 -14.94 -32.09 4.61
CA GLN A 77 -14.77 -32.34 3.17
C GLN A 77 -14.36 -31.10 2.36
N HIS A 78 -13.26 -30.42 2.72
CA HIS A 78 -12.78 -29.34 1.87
C HIS A 78 -12.01 -29.90 0.65
N PRO A 79 -12.43 -29.59 -0.60
CA PRO A 79 -11.88 -30.24 -1.80
C PRO A 79 -10.40 -29.91 -2.06
N ASN A 80 -9.88 -28.84 -1.47
CA ASN A 80 -8.51 -28.36 -1.70
C ASN A 80 -7.57 -28.63 -0.50
N ILE A 81 -7.95 -29.51 0.41
CA ILE A 81 -7.12 -30.02 1.49
C ILE A 81 -7.07 -31.54 1.38
N VAL A 82 -5.87 -32.11 1.46
CA VAL A 82 -5.70 -33.57 1.40
C VAL A 82 -6.47 -34.27 2.51
N ARG A 83 -7.14 -35.36 2.16
CA ARG A 83 -7.94 -36.14 3.11
C ARG A 83 -7.10 -37.23 3.77
N VAL A 84 -7.21 -37.35 5.10
CA VAL A 84 -6.70 -38.48 5.87
C VAL A 84 -7.72 -39.63 5.80
N GLN A 85 -7.26 -40.79 5.35
CA GLN A 85 -8.10 -42.00 5.23
C GLN A 85 -8.03 -42.91 6.44
N ASN A 86 -6.83 -43.01 7.06
CA ASN A 86 -6.57 -43.94 8.14
C ASN A 86 -5.37 -43.50 8.97
N PHE A 87 -5.27 -44.03 10.19
CA PHE A 87 -4.12 -43.90 11.07
C PHE A 87 -3.89 -45.25 11.74
N PHE A 88 -2.67 -45.79 11.69
CA PHE A 88 -2.33 -47.07 12.29
C PHE A 88 -0.87 -47.06 12.82
N ASP A 89 -0.53 -48.02 13.65
CA ASP A 89 0.83 -48.22 14.11
C ASP A 89 1.46 -49.42 13.43
N GLU A 90 2.66 -49.23 12.84
CA GLU A 90 3.50 -50.35 12.38
C GLU A 90 4.63 -50.58 13.38
N GLY A 91 4.44 -51.55 14.24
CA GLY A 91 5.26 -51.68 15.47
C GLY A 91 5.01 -50.52 16.43
N GLU A 92 6.06 -49.75 16.71
CA GLU A 92 5.98 -48.54 17.55
C GLU A 92 5.90 -47.25 16.71
N THR A 93 5.79 -47.37 15.39
CA THR A 93 5.85 -46.23 14.46
C THR A 93 4.44 -45.85 13.99
N PRO A 94 3.92 -44.67 14.36
CA PRO A 94 2.62 -44.21 13.85
C PRO A 94 2.67 -43.88 12.37
N CYS A 95 1.63 -44.26 11.66
CA CYS A 95 1.48 -44.10 10.21
C CYS A 95 0.18 -43.40 9.87
N MET A 96 0.27 -42.32 9.13
CA MET A 96 -0.88 -41.57 8.61
C MET A 96 -1.08 -41.89 7.13
N VAL A 97 -2.26 -42.35 6.77
CA VAL A 97 -2.64 -42.66 5.40
C VAL A 97 -3.49 -41.56 4.83
N MET A 98 -3.08 -41.01 3.71
CA MET A 98 -3.74 -39.89 3.04
C MET A 98 -4.08 -40.25 1.58
N ASP A 99 -4.99 -39.47 0.99
CA ASP A 99 -5.26 -39.57 -0.45
C ASP A 99 -3.98 -39.28 -1.25
N TYR A 100 -3.72 -40.06 -2.28
CA TYR A 100 -2.71 -39.76 -3.29
C TYR A 100 -3.28 -38.73 -4.26
N VAL A 101 -2.61 -37.59 -4.37
CA VAL A 101 -2.97 -36.53 -5.31
C VAL A 101 -2.07 -36.63 -6.55
N PRO A 102 -2.59 -37.11 -7.70
CA PRO A 102 -1.79 -37.14 -8.92
C PRO A 102 -1.58 -35.71 -9.45
N GLY A 103 -0.32 -35.32 -9.67
CA GLY A 103 0.05 -33.97 -10.09
C GLY A 103 1.51 -33.68 -9.82
N GLU A 104 1.87 -32.41 -9.85
CA GLU A 104 3.20 -31.92 -9.48
C GLU A 104 3.08 -30.83 -8.41
N THR A 105 4.09 -30.67 -7.56
CA THR A 105 4.11 -29.57 -6.61
C THR A 105 4.27 -28.23 -7.34
N LEU A 106 3.79 -27.15 -6.71
CA LEU A 106 3.98 -25.80 -7.25
C LEU A 106 5.48 -25.46 -7.34
N ASP A 107 6.29 -25.97 -6.39
CA ASP A 107 7.76 -25.85 -6.39
C ASP A 107 8.38 -26.51 -7.64
N ASP A 108 8.02 -27.77 -7.94
CA ASP A 108 8.53 -28.50 -9.10
C ASP A 108 8.07 -27.82 -10.41
N ARG A 109 6.83 -27.35 -10.45
CA ARG A 109 6.28 -26.63 -11.61
C ARG A 109 7.07 -25.36 -11.91
N VAL A 110 7.31 -24.52 -10.91
CA VAL A 110 8.10 -23.29 -11.07
C VAL A 110 9.54 -23.60 -11.46
N LYS A 111 10.16 -24.59 -10.83
CA LYS A 111 11.53 -25.02 -11.18
C LYS A 111 11.65 -25.54 -12.62
N ARG A 112 10.60 -26.20 -13.11
CA ARG A 112 10.57 -26.76 -14.46
C ARG A 112 10.30 -25.73 -15.55
N GLN A 113 9.36 -24.79 -15.32
CA GLN A 113 8.90 -23.87 -16.38
C GLN A 113 9.20 -22.39 -16.12
N GLY A 114 9.78 -22.04 -14.94
CA GLY A 114 10.00 -20.65 -14.54
C GLY A 114 8.76 -19.99 -13.96
N ALA A 115 8.75 -18.65 -14.00
CA ALA A 115 7.64 -17.84 -13.52
C ALA A 115 6.29 -18.21 -14.15
N ILE A 116 5.24 -18.23 -13.35
CA ILE A 116 3.88 -18.56 -13.77
C ILE A 116 3.09 -17.24 -13.97
N PRO A 117 2.36 -17.07 -15.07
CA PRO A 117 1.54 -15.88 -15.32
C PRO A 117 0.53 -15.62 -14.20
N GLU A 118 0.30 -14.32 -13.91
CA GLU A 118 -0.64 -13.84 -12.86
C GLU A 118 -2.02 -14.48 -13.01
N GLU A 119 -2.56 -14.48 -14.22
CA GLU A 119 -3.90 -15.02 -14.55
C GLU A 119 -4.05 -16.52 -14.25
N THR A 120 -2.94 -17.24 -14.17
CA THR A 120 -2.92 -18.67 -13.86
C THR A 120 -2.73 -18.95 -12.38
N VAL A 121 -1.75 -18.29 -11.74
CA VAL A 121 -1.38 -18.62 -10.36
C VAL A 121 -2.30 -17.97 -9.32
N VAL A 122 -2.80 -16.77 -9.57
CA VAL A 122 -3.67 -16.07 -8.60
C VAL A 122 -4.95 -16.86 -8.29
N PRO A 123 -5.67 -17.43 -9.25
CA PRO A 123 -6.82 -18.31 -8.94
C PRO A 123 -6.46 -19.50 -8.05
N TRP A 124 -5.28 -20.12 -8.25
CA TRP A 124 -4.83 -21.22 -7.38
C TRP A 124 -4.59 -20.76 -5.95
N ILE A 125 -3.88 -19.64 -5.79
CA ILE A 125 -3.59 -19.06 -4.46
C ILE A 125 -4.88 -18.63 -3.75
N VAL A 126 -5.83 -18.04 -4.47
CA VAL A 126 -7.15 -17.69 -3.90
C VAL A 126 -7.88 -18.94 -3.42
N THR A 127 -7.83 -20.02 -4.18
CA THR A 127 -8.45 -21.30 -3.79
C THR A 127 -7.82 -21.87 -2.51
N ILE A 128 -6.48 -21.85 -2.40
CA ILE A 128 -5.79 -22.27 -1.17
C ILE A 128 -6.05 -21.30 -0.01
N ALA A 129 -6.12 -20.01 -0.27
CA ALA A 129 -6.46 -19.01 0.74
C ALA A 129 -7.87 -19.25 1.32
N GLN A 130 -8.86 -19.60 0.49
CA GLN A 130 -10.21 -19.99 0.93
C GLN A 130 -10.17 -21.26 1.80
N ALA A 131 -9.34 -22.24 1.43
CA ALA A 131 -9.15 -23.45 2.23
C ALA A 131 -8.53 -23.11 3.61
N LEU A 132 -7.52 -22.24 3.65
CA LEU A 132 -6.89 -21.79 4.89
C LEU A 132 -7.83 -20.93 5.76
N ASP A 133 -8.67 -20.11 5.16
CA ASP A 133 -9.68 -19.34 5.88
C ASP A 133 -10.63 -20.28 6.66
N ARG A 134 -11.02 -21.40 6.04
CA ARG A 134 -11.82 -22.43 6.71
C ARG A 134 -11.06 -23.11 7.86
N VAL A 135 -9.76 -23.31 7.72
CA VAL A 135 -8.87 -23.81 8.79
C VAL A 135 -8.84 -22.83 9.96
N HIS A 136 -8.76 -21.52 9.67
CA HIS A 136 -8.74 -20.45 10.66
C HIS A 136 -10.06 -20.35 11.43
N GLU A 137 -11.22 -20.54 10.78
CA GLU A 137 -12.52 -20.60 11.45
C GLU A 137 -12.61 -21.69 12.52
N LEU A 138 -11.82 -22.76 12.39
CA LEU A 138 -11.71 -23.84 13.39
C LEU A 138 -10.68 -23.54 14.49
N GLY A 139 -10.09 -22.33 14.51
CA GLY A 139 -9.06 -21.93 15.46
C GLY A 139 -7.71 -22.59 15.20
N LEU A 140 -7.46 -23.05 13.97
CA LEU A 140 -6.22 -23.70 13.55
C LEU A 140 -5.41 -22.79 12.62
N VAL A 141 -4.08 -22.99 12.60
CA VAL A 141 -3.14 -22.31 11.69
C VAL A 141 -2.26 -23.35 11.03
N HIS A 142 -2.07 -23.26 9.72
CA HIS A 142 -1.34 -24.25 8.92
C HIS A 142 0.18 -24.15 9.10
N ARG A 143 0.75 -22.94 9.04
CA ARG A 143 2.15 -22.55 9.27
C ARG A 143 3.18 -22.99 8.22
N ASP A 144 2.79 -23.77 7.23
CA ASP A 144 3.71 -24.26 6.19
C ASP A 144 3.07 -24.27 4.81
N ALA A 145 2.33 -23.20 4.47
CA ALA A 145 1.69 -23.01 3.16
C ALA A 145 2.74 -22.55 2.11
N ASN A 146 3.76 -23.39 1.89
CA ASN A 146 4.86 -23.17 0.96
C ASN A 146 4.64 -23.88 -0.39
N PRO A 147 5.43 -23.58 -1.46
CA PRO A 147 5.24 -24.15 -2.78
C PRO A 147 5.36 -25.68 -2.86
N ALA A 148 6.14 -26.32 -1.97
CA ALA A 148 6.33 -27.77 -1.94
C ALA A 148 5.11 -28.50 -1.37
N ASN A 149 4.27 -27.79 -0.59
CA ASN A 149 3.08 -28.35 0.06
C ASN A 149 1.78 -28.06 -0.71
N ILE A 150 1.87 -27.51 -1.92
CA ILE A 150 0.73 -27.28 -2.82
C ILE A 150 0.93 -28.13 -4.08
N ILE A 151 0.07 -29.13 -4.30
CA ILE A 151 0.05 -29.94 -5.54
C ILE A 151 -0.98 -29.34 -6.49
N ILE A 152 -0.56 -29.11 -7.71
CA ILE A 152 -1.48 -28.82 -8.82
C ILE A 152 -1.82 -30.15 -9.48
N ASN A 153 -3.06 -30.61 -9.30
CA ASN A 153 -3.51 -31.90 -9.78
C ASN A 153 -3.71 -31.91 -11.32
N LEU A 154 -4.05 -33.06 -11.87
CA LEU A 154 -4.27 -33.26 -13.33
C LEU A 154 -5.44 -32.42 -13.86
N GLU A 155 -6.37 -32.02 -13.02
CA GLU A 155 -7.51 -31.14 -13.34
C GLU A 155 -7.17 -29.66 -13.16
N ASN A 156 -5.89 -29.32 -12.97
CA ASN A 156 -5.39 -27.97 -12.75
C ASN A 156 -5.95 -27.30 -11.48
N GLN A 157 -6.31 -28.10 -10.44
CA GLN A 157 -6.77 -27.62 -9.16
C GLN A 157 -5.65 -27.70 -8.13
N PRO A 158 -5.46 -26.66 -7.28
CA PRO A 158 -4.47 -26.68 -6.21
C PRO A 158 -5.01 -27.45 -4.99
N ILE A 159 -4.17 -28.30 -4.41
CA ILE A 159 -4.48 -29.07 -3.20
C ILE A 159 -3.35 -28.92 -2.20
N LEU A 160 -3.69 -28.51 -0.97
CA LEU A 160 -2.78 -28.37 0.15
C LEU A 160 -2.58 -29.72 0.83
N ILE A 161 -1.33 -30.17 0.98
CA ILE A 161 -1.04 -31.58 1.32
C ILE A 161 -0.43 -31.81 2.67
N ASP A 162 0.16 -30.81 3.33
CA ASP A 162 0.93 -31.01 4.57
C ASP A 162 0.75 -29.87 5.56
N PHE A 163 0.46 -30.18 6.83
CA PHE A 163 0.31 -29.21 7.90
C PHE A 163 1.60 -29.12 8.73
N GLY A 164 2.15 -27.90 8.88
CA GLY A 164 3.39 -27.66 9.61
C GLY A 164 3.26 -27.72 11.14
N ILE A 165 2.31 -28.50 11.69
CA ILE A 165 2.08 -28.58 13.14
C ILE A 165 3.30 -29.12 13.90
N ALA A 166 4.14 -29.91 13.22
CA ALA A 166 5.39 -30.44 13.78
C ALA A 166 6.47 -29.39 14.09
N LEU A 167 6.31 -28.13 13.61
CA LEU A 167 7.28 -27.04 13.82
C LEU A 167 7.29 -26.47 15.26
N ASN A 168 6.41 -26.93 16.15
CA ASN A 168 6.38 -26.50 17.56
C ASN A 168 7.52 -27.08 18.42
N ILE A 169 8.40 -27.92 17.87
CA ILE A 169 9.53 -28.50 18.61
C ILE A 169 10.70 -27.51 18.49
N GLN A 170 10.97 -26.80 19.59
CA GLN A 170 12.12 -25.92 19.70
C GLN A 170 13.43 -26.70 19.47
N PRO A 171 14.29 -26.29 18.53
CA PRO A 171 15.66 -26.79 18.51
C PRO A 171 16.42 -26.15 19.68
N ARG A 172 16.57 -26.88 20.77
CA ARG A 172 17.57 -26.54 21.79
C ARG A 172 18.95 -26.78 21.18
N ALA A 173 19.66 -25.67 20.88
CA ALA A 173 21.09 -25.58 20.56
C ALA A 173 21.61 -26.24 19.26
N SER A 174 22.10 -25.39 18.41
CA SER A 174 23.32 -25.43 17.56
C SER A 174 23.53 -26.44 16.43
N THR A 175 22.67 -27.41 16.12
CA THR A 175 23.05 -28.42 15.09
C THR A 175 22.06 -28.60 13.93
N THR A 176 20.94 -27.89 13.88
CA THR A 176 19.88 -28.21 12.90
C THR A 176 19.45 -27.04 11.97
N ILE A 177 20.13 -25.91 11.99
CA ILE A 177 19.83 -24.76 11.11
C ILE A 177 19.91 -25.13 9.62
N ALA A 178 20.81 -26.05 9.26
CA ALA A 178 21.00 -26.45 7.85
C ALA A 178 19.86 -27.31 7.29
N ALA A 179 19.13 -28.07 8.11
CA ALA A 179 18.00 -28.91 7.66
C ALA A 179 16.70 -28.10 7.44
N PHE A 180 16.58 -26.92 8.07
CA PHE A 180 15.45 -25.99 7.94
C PHE A 180 15.61 -24.96 6.81
N ALA A 181 16.77 -24.87 6.16
CA ALA A 181 17.12 -23.78 5.25
C ALA A 181 16.13 -23.59 4.08
N GLY A 182 15.45 -24.64 3.62
CA GLY A 182 14.48 -24.55 2.50
C GLY A 182 13.11 -23.97 2.90
N HIS A 183 12.65 -24.22 4.14
CA HIS A 183 11.35 -23.75 4.64
C HIS A 183 11.43 -22.33 5.24
N MET A 184 12.60 -21.93 5.72
CA MET A 184 12.83 -20.61 6.35
C MET A 184 12.59 -19.42 5.41
N THR A 185 12.66 -19.63 4.11
CA THR A 185 12.48 -18.58 3.09
C THR A 185 11.03 -18.08 3.03
N PHE A 186 10.07 -18.98 3.27
CA PHE A 186 8.63 -18.69 3.18
C PHE A 186 7.98 -18.40 4.54
N ALA A 187 8.70 -18.56 5.64
CA ALA A 187 8.18 -18.36 6.99
C ALA A 187 8.40 -16.91 7.48
N PRO A 188 7.44 -16.32 8.20
CA PRO A 188 7.61 -15.01 8.82
C PRO A 188 8.51 -15.09 10.07
N LEU A 189 9.00 -13.92 10.51
CA LEU A 189 10.01 -13.82 11.56
C LEU A 189 9.52 -14.36 12.90
N GLU A 190 8.29 -14.05 13.28
CA GLU A 190 7.66 -14.50 14.53
C GLU A 190 7.48 -16.02 14.62
N GLN A 191 7.47 -16.71 13.49
CA GLN A 191 7.47 -18.18 13.45
C GLN A 191 8.86 -18.75 13.67
N LEU A 192 9.92 -18.04 13.27
CA LEU A 192 11.31 -18.48 13.31
C LEU A 192 12.01 -18.11 14.62
N LEU A 193 11.60 -17.01 15.24
CA LEU A 193 12.15 -16.48 16.49
C LEU A 193 11.03 -16.39 17.54
N PRO A 194 10.65 -17.51 18.18
CA PRO A 194 9.66 -17.49 19.24
C PRO A 194 10.16 -16.65 20.41
N ASP A 195 9.27 -15.90 21.04
CA ASP A 195 9.56 -15.15 22.25
C ASP A 195 9.85 -16.15 23.39
N PHE A 196 11.08 -16.18 23.89
CA PHE A 196 11.52 -17.13 24.91
C PHE A 196 10.95 -16.83 26.31
N ASP A 197 10.39 -15.63 26.50
CA ASP A 197 9.86 -15.17 27.78
C ASP A 197 8.37 -15.51 27.99
N ASP A 198 7.65 -15.92 26.93
CA ASP A 198 6.24 -16.34 26.99
C ASP A 198 6.01 -17.71 26.34
N PRO A 199 6.04 -18.82 27.15
CA PRO A 199 5.77 -20.17 26.62
C PRO A 199 4.35 -20.38 26.09
N GLU A 200 3.40 -19.50 26.44
CA GLU A 200 2.02 -19.50 25.97
C GLU A 200 1.74 -18.42 24.90
N ALA A 201 2.79 -17.79 24.35
CA ALA A 201 2.66 -16.69 23.41
C ALA A 201 1.62 -16.97 22.33
N GLN A 202 0.61 -16.11 22.25
CA GLN A 202 -0.49 -16.17 21.29
C GLN A 202 -0.02 -16.12 19.83
N PHE A 203 1.22 -15.69 19.58
CA PHE A 203 1.84 -15.58 18.26
C PHE A 203 1.83 -16.87 17.44
N HIS A 204 1.90 -18.04 18.09
CA HIS A 204 1.84 -19.33 17.38
C HIS A 204 0.45 -19.71 16.84
N ARG A 205 -0.60 -18.93 17.15
CA ARG A 205 -1.97 -19.17 16.69
C ARG A 205 -2.50 -18.05 15.81
N ASP A 206 -1.62 -17.14 15.39
CA ASP A 206 -2.02 -16.01 14.56
C ASP A 206 -2.23 -16.46 13.10
N PRO A 207 -3.45 -16.35 12.55
CA PRO A 207 -3.74 -16.66 11.15
C PRO A 207 -2.90 -15.88 10.14
N ARG A 208 -2.34 -14.73 10.53
CA ARG A 208 -1.50 -13.87 9.68
C ARG A 208 -0.16 -14.51 9.33
N ILE A 209 0.25 -15.56 10.04
CA ILE A 209 1.37 -16.43 9.66
C ILE A 209 1.11 -17.07 8.29
N ASP A 210 -0.08 -17.66 8.10
CA ASP A 210 -0.44 -18.31 6.84
C ASP A 210 -0.60 -17.31 5.70
N ILE A 211 -1.04 -16.10 6.00
CA ILE A 211 -1.12 -15.00 5.01
C ILE A 211 0.29 -14.69 4.48
N TYR A 212 1.28 -14.55 5.36
CA TYR A 212 2.68 -14.34 4.95
C TYR A 212 3.22 -15.51 4.12
N CYS A 213 3.06 -16.75 4.61
CA CYS A 213 3.57 -17.96 3.94
C CYS A 213 3.00 -18.09 2.51
N LEU A 214 1.68 -17.89 2.37
CA LEU A 214 1.02 -18.01 1.08
C LEU A 214 1.36 -16.83 0.16
N ALA A 215 1.58 -15.64 0.68
CA ALA A 215 2.07 -14.49 -0.09
C ALA A 215 3.52 -14.70 -0.58
N ALA A 216 4.39 -15.26 0.25
CA ALA A 216 5.74 -15.65 -0.15
C ALA A 216 5.72 -16.73 -1.23
N THR A 217 4.78 -17.67 -1.15
CA THR A 217 4.52 -18.68 -2.18
C THR A 217 4.07 -18.04 -3.50
N LEU A 218 3.16 -17.07 -3.45
CA LEU A 218 2.72 -16.32 -4.63
C LEU A 218 3.87 -15.50 -5.23
N TYR A 219 4.70 -14.86 -4.39
CA TYR A 219 5.91 -14.17 -4.84
C TYR A 219 6.81 -15.10 -5.66
N PHE A 220 7.15 -16.27 -5.10
CA PHE A 220 7.97 -17.28 -5.78
C PHE A 220 7.35 -17.73 -7.11
N ALA A 221 6.07 -18.04 -7.10
CA ALA A 221 5.39 -18.56 -8.30
C ALA A 221 5.34 -17.52 -9.43
N ILE A 222 5.14 -16.23 -9.11
CA ILE A 222 5.09 -15.14 -10.10
C ILE A 222 6.49 -14.75 -10.59
N THR A 223 7.49 -14.72 -9.69
CA THR A 223 8.82 -14.23 -10.05
C THR A 223 9.76 -15.33 -10.55
N GLY A 224 9.48 -16.59 -10.24
CA GLY A 224 10.41 -17.70 -10.43
C GLY A 224 11.64 -17.64 -9.50
N GLN A 225 11.62 -16.75 -8.50
CA GLN A 225 12.74 -16.52 -7.58
C GLN A 225 12.26 -16.60 -6.13
N ASP A 226 13.09 -17.18 -5.27
CA ASP A 226 12.82 -17.20 -3.83
C ASP A 226 12.77 -15.75 -3.28
N PRO A 227 11.77 -15.42 -2.44
CA PRO A 227 11.80 -14.16 -1.71
C PRO A 227 12.98 -14.13 -0.73
N LYS A 228 13.40 -12.95 -0.31
CA LYS A 228 14.35 -12.84 0.78
C LYS A 228 13.70 -13.29 2.08
N GLY A 229 14.28 -14.29 2.75
CA GLY A 229 13.77 -14.83 4.01
C GLY A 229 13.68 -13.75 5.11
N SER A 230 12.71 -13.89 6.00
CA SER A 230 12.38 -12.88 7.02
C SER A 230 13.56 -12.52 7.94
N CYS A 231 14.40 -13.47 8.33
CA CYS A 231 15.62 -13.18 9.11
C CYS A 231 16.64 -12.31 8.35
N VAL A 232 16.75 -12.48 7.03
CA VAL A 232 17.65 -11.66 6.19
C VAL A 232 17.10 -10.26 6.06
N ARG A 233 15.79 -10.13 5.91
CA ARG A 233 15.07 -8.84 5.83
C ARG A 233 15.20 -8.07 7.13
N ASP A 234 14.94 -8.71 8.28
CA ASP A 234 15.10 -8.11 9.61
C ASP A 234 16.51 -7.57 9.85
N ASN A 235 17.53 -8.38 9.52
CA ASN A 235 18.93 -7.95 9.63
C ASN A 235 19.26 -6.76 8.72
N SER A 236 18.64 -6.69 7.53
CA SER A 236 18.81 -5.56 6.61
C SER A 236 18.15 -4.29 7.15
N ILE A 237 16.93 -4.40 7.68
CA ILE A 237 16.21 -3.29 8.32
C ILE A 237 16.99 -2.77 9.53
N SER A 238 17.41 -3.66 10.43
CA SER A 238 18.14 -3.31 11.65
C SER A 238 19.49 -2.64 11.36
N ARG A 239 20.22 -3.08 10.33
CA ARG A 239 21.56 -2.54 10.01
C ARG A 239 21.57 -1.38 9.03
N LYS A 240 20.63 -1.35 8.09
CA LYS A 240 20.64 -0.40 6.95
C LYS A 240 19.40 0.50 6.91
N GLY A 241 18.43 0.31 7.82
CA GLY A 241 17.15 1.03 7.80
C GLY A 241 16.27 0.73 6.58
N LYS A 242 16.59 -0.34 5.81
CA LYS A 242 15.88 -0.66 4.56
C LYS A 242 15.63 -2.16 4.45
N ASP A 243 14.40 -2.50 4.10
CA ASP A 243 14.03 -3.87 3.76
C ASP A 243 14.73 -4.34 2.46
N SER A 244 15.19 -5.58 2.47
CA SER A 244 15.88 -6.19 1.33
C SER A 244 14.95 -6.96 0.38
N LEU A 245 13.63 -7.00 0.65
CA LEU A 245 12.67 -7.60 -0.27
C LEU A 245 12.59 -6.77 -1.56
N ILE A 246 12.80 -7.43 -2.69
CA ILE A 246 12.63 -6.81 -4.00
C ILE A 246 11.15 -6.86 -4.37
N PRO A 247 10.48 -5.73 -4.69
CA PRO A 247 9.09 -5.78 -5.12
C PRO A 247 8.91 -6.69 -6.34
N PRO A 248 7.89 -7.59 -6.36
CA PRO A 248 7.66 -8.51 -7.48
C PRO A 248 7.60 -7.81 -8.84
N LYS A 249 6.97 -6.64 -8.90
CA LYS A 249 6.86 -5.85 -10.14
C LYS A 249 8.20 -5.35 -10.68
N THR A 250 9.23 -5.22 -9.83
CA THR A 250 10.60 -4.91 -10.29
C THR A 250 11.22 -6.07 -11.08
N ILE A 251 10.83 -7.32 -10.74
CA ILE A 251 11.32 -8.55 -11.42
C ILE A 251 10.44 -8.85 -12.65
N VAL A 252 9.12 -8.67 -12.50
CA VAL A 252 8.11 -8.90 -13.54
C VAL A 252 7.36 -7.59 -13.82
N PRO A 253 7.84 -6.71 -14.72
CA PRO A 253 7.25 -5.40 -14.97
C PRO A 253 5.79 -5.43 -15.45
N THR A 254 5.35 -6.54 -16.05
CA THR A 254 3.98 -6.76 -16.52
C THR A 254 3.00 -7.14 -15.42
N LEU A 255 3.50 -7.41 -14.19
CA LEU A 255 2.66 -7.73 -13.04
C LEU A 255 1.73 -6.56 -12.72
N SER A 256 0.45 -6.86 -12.44
CA SER A 256 -0.50 -5.84 -12.02
C SER A 256 -0.10 -5.20 -10.68
N ASP A 257 -0.37 -3.89 -10.53
CA ASP A 257 -0.13 -3.18 -9.25
C ASP A 257 -0.91 -3.82 -8.10
N ARG A 258 -2.09 -4.34 -8.39
CA ARG A 258 -2.93 -5.07 -7.44
C ARG A 258 -2.18 -6.24 -6.80
N ILE A 259 -1.66 -7.15 -7.61
CA ILE A 259 -0.99 -8.35 -7.10
C ILE A 259 0.35 -8.01 -6.47
N ASN A 260 1.09 -7.05 -7.05
CA ASN A 260 2.30 -6.53 -6.42
C ASN A 260 2.02 -6.00 -5.00
N LEU A 261 0.98 -5.18 -4.81
CA LEU A 261 0.60 -4.62 -3.51
C LEU A 261 0.04 -5.69 -2.57
N ALA A 262 -0.77 -6.63 -3.08
CA ALA A 262 -1.31 -7.73 -2.26
C ALA A 262 -0.20 -8.62 -1.70
N ILE A 263 0.86 -8.90 -2.49
CA ILE A 263 2.03 -9.65 -2.02
C ILE A 263 2.79 -8.84 -0.96
N LEU A 264 3.13 -7.58 -1.25
CA LEU A 264 3.93 -6.75 -0.35
C LEU A 264 3.23 -6.52 0.99
N SER A 265 1.93 -6.18 0.98
CA SER A 265 1.16 -5.98 2.22
C SER A 265 1.04 -7.24 3.09
N ALA A 266 0.96 -8.42 2.47
CA ALA A 266 0.90 -9.69 3.19
C ALA A 266 2.26 -10.15 3.70
N MET A 267 3.36 -9.68 3.08
CA MET A 267 4.74 -9.96 3.49
C MET A 267 5.34 -8.88 4.39
N GLU A 268 4.54 -7.97 4.97
CA GLU A 268 5.03 -7.03 5.98
C GLU A 268 5.67 -7.76 7.17
N MET A 269 6.75 -7.17 7.71
CA MET A 269 7.51 -7.80 8.78
C MET A 269 6.73 -7.81 10.09
N ASP A 270 6.03 -6.71 10.41
CA ASP A 270 5.12 -6.65 11.55
C ASP A 270 3.79 -7.32 11.19
N PRO A 271 3.34 -8.35 11.94
CA PRO A 271 2.03 -8.97 11.72
C PRO A 271 0.86 -7.97 11.74
N ASP A 272 0.96 -6.90 12.54
CA ASP A 272 -0.10 -5.89 12.64
C ASP A 272 -0.24 -5.02 11.37
N ASP A 273 0.77 -5.02 10.52
CA ASP A 273 0.74 -4.33 9.24
C ASP A 273 0.23 -5.20 8.08
N ARG A 274 0.04 -6.51 8.30
CA ARG A 274 -0.54 -7.44 7.32
C ARG A 274 -2.08 -7.32 7.28
N PRO A 275 -2.73 -7.83 6.22
CA PRO A 275 -4.18 -8.01 6.21
C PRO A 275 -4.65 -8.76 7.46
N PRO A 276 -5.67 -8.26 8.19
CA PRO A 276 -6.03 -8.82 9.50
C PRO A 276 -6.64 -10.23 9.41
N THR A 277 -7.24 -10.57 8.28
CA THR A 277 -7.82 -11.89 8.03
C THR A 277 -7.45 -12.41 6.63
N MET A 278 -7.54 -13.74 6.44
CA MET A 278 -7.36 -14.35 5.13
C MET A 278 -8.38 -13.81 4.12
N GLN A 279 -9.63 -13.57 4.55
CA GLN A 279 -10.68 -12.97 3.71
C GLN A 279 -10.31 -11.55 3.26
N ASP A 280 -9.68 -10.75 4.11
CA ASP A 280 -9.24 -9.41 3.71
C ASP A 280 -8.10 -9.49 2.69
N TRP A 281 -7.20 -10.46 2.80
CA TRP A 281 -6.18 -10.69 1.79
C TRP A 281 -6.76 -11.23 0.47
N ILE A 282 -7.72 -12.18 0.52
CA ILE A 282 -8.46 -12.64 -0.67
C ILE A 282 -9.11 -11.45 -1.40
N LYS A 283 -9.70 -10.50 -0.67
CA LYS A 283 -10.23 -9.27 -1.28
C LYS A 283 -9.14 -8.46 -1.99
N LEU A 284 -7.93 -8.38 -1.46
CA LEU A 284 -6.80 -7.73 -2.14
C LEU A 284 -6.40 -8.45 -3.44
N LEU A 285 -6.48 -9.77 -3.46
CA LEU A 285 -6.16 -10.59 -4.63
C LEU A 285 -7.28 -10.58 -5.68
N THR A 286 -8.56 -10.60 -5.26
CA THR A 286 -9.73 -10.86 -6.11
C THR A 286 -10.61 -9.64 -6.33
N SER A 287 -10.74 -8.79 -5.30
CA SER A 287 -11.45 -7.56 -5.54
C SER A 287 -10.68 -6.83 -6.61
N ASP A 288 -11.42 -6.33 -7.55
CA ASP A 288 -11.00 -5.28 -8.42
C ASP A 288 -10.41 -4.09 -7.62
N TYR A 289 -9.24 -4.33 -7.00
CA TYR A 289 -8.23 -3.29 -6.86
C TYR A 289 -7.70 -2.91 -8.27
N GLY A 290 -7.97 -3.72 -9.27
CA GLY A 290 -8.16 -3.32 -10.65
C GLY A 290 -9.29 -2.31 -10.83
N LEU A 291 -10.08 -2.00 -9.78
CA LEU A 291 -10.87 -0.78 -9.75
C LEU A 291 -10.00 0.48 -9.65
N MET A 292 -8.82 0.46 -9.05
CA MET A 292 -7.93 1.62 -9.20
C MET A 292 -7.28 1.68 -10.60
N SER A 293 -6.96 0.56 -11.24
CA SER A 293 -6.51 0.54 -12.64
C SER A 293 -7.67 0.51 -13.66
N LYS A 294 -8.91 0.30 -13.22
CA LYS A 294 -10.15 0.39 -14.01
C LYS A 294 -11.10 1.46 -13.48
N ILE A 295 -10.73 2.25 -12.47
CA ILE A 295 -11.37 3.53 -12.23
C ILE A 295 -10.90 4.41 -13.40
N THR A 296 -11.61 4.30 -14.52
CA THR A 296 -11.50 5.31 -15.55
C THR A 296 -11.89 6.63 -14.88
N PRO A 297 -11.05 7.67 -15.01
CA PRO A 297 -11.44 8.97 -14.51
C PRO A 297 -12.85 9.30 -15.04
N PRO A 298 -13.76 9.80 -14.22
CA PRO A 298 -15.11 10.12 -14.67
C PRO A 298 -15.06 11.17 -15.78
N THR A 299 -16.00 11.11 -16.71
CA THR A 299 -16.21 12.24 -17.64
C THR A 299 -16.95 13.35 -16.91
N ILE A 300 -16.80 14.59 -17.40
CA ILE A 300 -17.48 15.76 -16.80
C ILE A 300 -19.00 15.52 -16.77
N GLU A 301 -19.57 14.93 -17.83
CA GLU A 301 -21.01 14.66 -17.98
C GLU A 301 -21.54 13.62 -16.98
N SER A 302 -20.66 12.76 -16.45
CA SER A 302 -21.06 11.73 -15.48
C SER A 302 -21.16 12.25 -14.04
N LEU A 303 -20.73 13.48 -13.79
CA LEU A 303 -20.71 14.08 -12.45
C LEU A 303 -22.00 14.87 -12.16
N PRO A 304 -22.50 14.90 -10.91
CA PRO A 304 -23.68 15.65 -10.49
C PRO A 304 -23.35 17.16 -10.38
N LEU A 305 -23.11 17.80 -11.51
CA LEU A 305 -22.61 19.18 -11.56
C LEU A 305 -23.64 20.19 -11.09
N LYS A 306 -23.16 21.12 -10.27
CA LYS A 306 -23.84 22.34 -9.85
C LYS A 306 -23.12 23.56 -10.44
N ARG A 307 -23.78 24.71 -10.50
CA ARG A 307 -23.19 25.99 -10.89
C ARG A 307 -23.07 26.90 -9.68
N TRP A 308 -21.96 27.65 -9.65
CA TRP A 308 -21.74 28.65 -8.62
C TRP A 308 -21.26 29.96 -9.28
N GLU A 309 -22.01 31.06 -9.00
CA GLU A 309 -21.70 32.40 -9.45
C GLU A 309 -21.12 33.21 -8.30
N PHE A 310 -20.02 33.90 -8.55
CA PHE A 310 -19.32 34.68 -7.53
C PHE A 310 -18.54 35.83 -8.16
N LYS A 311 -18.08 36.74 -7.30
CA LYS A 311 -17.19 37.82 -7.71
C LYS A 311 -15.78 37.53 -7.25
N THR A 312 -14.80 37.70 -8.13
CA THR A 312 -13.39 37.75 -7.80
C THR A 312 -12.90 39.20 -7.78
N ILE A 313 -11.63 39.44 -7.49
CA ILE A 313 -11.04 40.77 -7.42
C ILE A 313 -9.83 40.86 -8.34
N VAL A 314 -9.60 42.06 -8.89
CA VAL A 314 -8.36 42.43 -9.57
C VAL A 314 -7.79 43.65 -8.86
N VAL A 315 -6.48 43.63 -8.57
CA VAL A 315 -5.79 44.74 -7.88
C VAL A 315 -4.69 45.35 -8.73
N ASN A 316 -4.40 46.63 -8.51
CA ASN A 316 -3.23 47.30 -9.06
C ASN A 316 -1.96 47.06 -8.21
N GLN A 317 -0.82 47.73 -8.60
CA GLN A 317 0.48 47.60 -7.88
C GLN A 317 0.46 48.08 -6.41
N TYR A 318 -0.56 48.82 -5.99
CA TYR A 318 -0.76 49.27 -4.61
C TYR A 318 -1.76 48.42 -3.81
N ALA A 319 -2.14 47.27 -4.34
CA ALA A 319 -3.17 46.37 -3.80
C ALA A 319 -4.57 47.01 -3.68
N LYS A 320 -4.88 48.06 -4.48
CA LYS A 320 -6.22 48.63 -4.54
C LYS A 320 -7.05 47.85 -5.55
N ILE A 321 -8.26 47.48 -5.14
CA ILE A 321 -9.21 46.81 -6.06
C ILE A 321 -9.58 47.76 -7.17
N ILE A 322 -9.35 47.33 -8.42
CA ILE A 322 -9.68 48.08 -9.63
C ILE A 322 -10.85 47.46 -10.39
N GLU A 323 -11.12 46.15 -10.16
CA GLU A 323 -12.20 45.44 -10.83
C GLU A 323 -12.74 44.31 -9.92
N LYS A 324 -14.03 44.00 -10.08
CA LYS A 324 -14.69 42.85 -9.42
C LYS A 324 -15.48 42.05 -10.45
N PRO A 325 -14.81 41.27 -11.29
CA PRO A 325 -15.46 40.51 -12.35
C PRO A 325 -16.38 39.41 -11.77
N ASP A 326 -17.53 39.22 -12.44
CA ASP A 326 -18.38 38.07 -12.19
C ASP A 326 -17.75 36.81 -12.82
N ARG A 327 -17.83 35.70 -12.11
CA ARG A 327 -17.34 34.40 -12.54
C ARG A 327 -18.39 33.33 -12.30
N THR A 328 -18.39 32.32 -13.16
CA THR A 328 -19.23 31.14 -13.01
C THR A 328 -18.35 29.91 -13.16
N VAL A 329 -18.44 28.99 -12.22
CA VAL A 329 -17.75 27.69 -12.28
C VAL A 329 -18.73 26.55 -12.09
N GLN A 330 -18.34 25.37 -12.57
CA GLN A 330 -19.02 24.14 -12.30
C GLN A 330 -18.32 23.42 -11.14
N TYR A 331 -19.09 22.75 -10.30
CA TYR A 331 -18.58 21.96 -9.18
C TYR A 331 -19.51 20.80 -8.89
N PHE A 332 -19.01 19.84 -8.12
CA PHE A 332 -19.80 18.82 -7.46
C PHE A 332 -19.38 18.69 -6.00
N GLU A 333 -20.22 18.09 -5.20
CA GLU A 333 -19.93 17.77 -3.81
C GLU A 333 -19.68 16.27 -3.67
N GLU A 334 -18.48 15.91 -3.21
CA GLU A 334 -18.13 14.53 -2.90
C GLU A 334 -18.51 14.26 -1.45
N GLU A 335 -19.61 13.56 -1.24
CA GLU A 335 -20.09 13.19 0.09
C GLU A 335 -19.13 12.18 0.74
N ILE A 336 -18.65 12.49 1.94
CA ILE A 336 -17.74 11.64 2.72
C ILE A 336 -18.35 11.15 4.04
N ALA A 337 -19.40 11.80 4.51
CA ALA A 337 -20.27 11.41 5.61
C ALA A 337 -21.59 12.16 5.50
N GLU A 338 -22.57 11.83 6.36
CA GLU A 338 -23.81 12.60 6.52
C GLU A 338 -23.45 14.06 6.85
N ASP A 339 -23.98 15.00 6.08
CA ASP A 339 -23.73 16.45 6.17
C ASP A 339 -22.28 16.91 6.03
N LEU A 340 -21.38 16.07 5.51
CA LEU A 340 -20.00 16.46 5.25
C LEU A 340 -19.53 16.04 3.85
N SER A 341 -19.12 17.02 3.06
CA SER A 341 -18.64 16.80 1.69
C SER A 341 -17.30 17.52 1.43
N ILE A 342 -16.61 17.12 0.36
CA ILE A 342 -15.51 17.87 -0.26
C ILE A 342 -16.07 18.51 -1.53
N LYS A 343 -16.07 19.83 -1.57
CA LYS A 343 -16.49 20.57 -2.75
C LYS A 343 -15.38 20.60 -3.79
N MET A 344 -15.65 19.98 -4.95
CA MET A 344 -14.69 19.78 -6.03
C MET A 344 -15.04 20.72 -7.20
N ILE A 345 -14.13 21.63 -7.53
CA ILE A 345 -14.30 22.59 -8.64
C ILE A 345 -13.76 21.96 -9.92
N ILE A 346 -14.52 22.05 -11.01
CA ILE A 346 -14.10 21.64 -12.34
C ILE A 346 -13.16 22.70 -12.92
N ILE A 347 -11.91 22.32 -13.17
CA ILE A 347 -10.91 23.15 -13.82
C ILE A 347 -10.88 22.78 -15.30
N PRO A 348 -11.17 23.72 -16.22
CA PRO A 348 -11.07 23.47 -17.65
C PRO A 348 -9.63 23.19 -18.05
N GLY A 349 -9.41 22.27 -18.97
CA GLY A 349 -8.10 22.04 -19.56
C GLY A 349 -7.61 23.26 -20.34
N GLY A 350 -6.30 23.40 -20.44
CA GLY A 350 -5.68 24.50 -21.17
C GLY A 350 -4.16 24.46 -21.08
N SER A 351 -3.51 25.48 -21.65
CA SER A 351 -2.05 25.62 -21.59
C SER A 351 -1.68 26.91 -20.87
N PHE A 352 -0.59 26.91 -20.13
CA PHE A 352 -0.08 28.06 -19.41
C PHE A 352 1.45 28.06 -19.35
N MET A 353 2.02 29.23 -19.06
CA MET A 353 3.45 29.37 -18.80
C MET A 353 3.72 29.08 -17.32
N MET A 354 4.29 27.91 -17.01
CA MET A 354 4.68 27.51 -15.67
C MET A 354 6.02 28.11 -15.26
N GLY A 355 6.13 28.57 -14.02
CA GLY A 355 7.33 29.18 -13.49
C GLY A 355 7.30 30.72 -13.53
N SER A 356 8.37 31.35 -13.08
CA SER A 356 8.53 32.81 -13.04
C SER A 356 9.08 33.32 -14.36
N PRO A 357 8.46 34.40 -14.94
CA PRO A 357 9.07 35.11 -16.06
C PRO A 357 10.38 35.80 -15.65
N ASP A 358 11.19 36.15 -16.65
CA ASP A 358 12.37 36.93 -16.42
C ASP A 358 11.99 38.34 -15.90
N GLY A 359 12.62 38.74 -14.80
CA GLY A 359 12.33 40.03 -14.16
C GLY A 359 11.24 39.99 -13.09
N GLU A 360 10.59 38.85 -12.82
CA GLU A 360 9.67 38.75 -11.69
C GLU A 360 10.43 39.00 -10.39
N LEU A 361 9.93 39.96 -9.57
CA LEU A 361 10.53 40.32 -8.30
C LEU A 361 10.59 39.11 -7.36
N ASP A 362 11.70 38.95 -6.64
CA ASP A 362 11.92 37.86 -5.67
C ASP A 362 11.78 36.44 -6.26
N SER A 363 11.91 36.27 -7.59
CA SER A 363 11.92 34.94 -8.21
C SER A 363 13.17 34.14 -7.86
N TYR A 364 13.03 32.83 -7.69
CA TYR A 364 14.14 31.93 -7.41
C TYR A 364 14.57 31.16 -8.68
N ARG A 365 15.85 30.75 -8.70
CA ARG A 365 16.38 29.92 -9.80
C ARG A 365 15.58 28.63 -10.00
N ALA A 366 15.04 28.07 -8.92
CA ALA A 366 14.25 26.86 -8.99
C ALA A 366 12.92 26.99 -9.75
N GLU A 367 12.44 28.23 -9.95
CA GLU A 367 11.20 28.55 -10.68
C GLU A 367 11.45 28.74 -12.20
N LYS A 368 12.66 28.39 -12.68
CA LYS A 368 13.11 28.64 -14.06
C LYS A 368 13.66 27.37 -14.71
N PRO A 369 13.69 27.28 -16.07
CA PRO A 369 13.14 28.25 -17.01
C PRO A 369 11.60 28.23 -17.01
N GLN A 370 10.96 29.38 -17.30
CA GLN A 370 9.53 29.39 -17.59
C GLN A 370 9.26 28.60 -18.85
N HIS A 371 8.28 27.70 -18.84
CA HIS A 371 7.97 26.80 -19.94
C HIS A 371 6.47 26.58 -20.13
N LEU A 372 6.07 26.20 -21.33
CA LEU A 372 4.68 25.95 -21.66
C LEU A 372 4.27 24.54 -21.18
N VAL A 373 3.19 24.47 -20.39
CA VAL A 373 2.60 23.19 -19.93
C VAL A 373 1.15 23.13 -20.37
N THR A 374 0.71 21.97 -20.88
CA THR A 374 -0.67 21.68 -21.20
C THR A 374 -1.29 20.80 -20.12
N VAL A 375 -2.38 21.25 -19.54
CA VAL A 375 -3.07 20.59 -18.44
C VAL A 375 -4.42 20.08 -18.95
N PRO A 376 -4.76 18.79 -18.80
CA PRO A 376 -6.11 18.29 -19.10
C PRO A 376 -7.12 18.83 -18.09
N SER A 377 -8.41 18.69 -18.37
CA SER A 377 -9.45 19.01 -17.39
C SER A 377 -9.34 18.09 -16.18
N PHE A 378 -9.54 18.65 -15.00
CA PHE A 378 -9.55 17.92 -13.73
C PHE A 378 -10.48 18.59 -12.73
N ALA A 379 -10.83 17.92 -11.63
CA ALA A 379 -11.49 18.55 -10.50
C ALA A 379 -10.52 18.69 -9.32
N ILE A 380 -10.61 19.81 -8.58
CA ILE A 380 -9.73 20.11 -7.44
C ILE A 380 -10.57 20.56 -6.25
N GLY A 381 -10.15 20.20 -5.04
CA GLY A 381 -10.77 20.70 -3.81
C GLY A 381 -10.82 22.23 -3.80
N GLN A 382 -12.02 22.79 -3.58
CA GLN A 382 -12.22 24.25 -3.48
C GLN A 382 -11.32 24.86 -2.41
N PHE A 383 -11.10 24.11 -1.35
CA PHE A 383 -10.26 24.44 -0.18
C PHE A 383 -9.16 23.43 0.02
N VAL A 384 -8.17 23.78 0.81
CA VAL A 384 -7.31 22.83 1.51
C VAL A 384 -8.20 21.89 2.34
N VAL A 385 -7.84 20.62 2.45
CA VAL A 385 -8.60 19.65 3.26
C VAL A 385 -8.77 20.17 4.67
N THR A 386 -10.01 20.23 5.15
CA THR A 386 -10.33 20.74 6.49
C THR A 386 -10.12 19.67 7.56
N GLN A 387 -10.02 20.11 8.84
CA GLN A 387 -9.86 19.19 9.97
C GLN A 387 -11.06 18.24 10.14
N ALA A 388 -12.28 18.70 9.86
CA ALA A 388 -13.48 17.85 9.87
C ALA A 388 -13.38 16.75 8.78
N GLN A 389 -13.02 17.13 7.54
CA GLN A 389 -12.85 16.19 6.44
C GLN A 389 -11.72 15.19 6.73
N TRP A 390 -10.58 15.67 7.24
CA TRP A 390 -9.47 14.82 7.65
C TRP A 390 -9.89 13.79 8.70
N LYS A 391 -10.50 14.23 9.79
CA LYS A 391 -10.93 13.39 10.90
C LYS A 391 -11.84 12.25 10.43
N THR A 392 -12.78 12.56 9.54
CA THR A 392 -13.72 11.59 8.97
C THR A 392 -12.98 10.52 8.15
N ILE A 393 -12.11 10.91 7.24
CA ILE A 393 -11.35 9.97 6.40
C ILE A 393 -10.29 9.21 7.23
N ALA A 394 -9.69 9.85 8.23
CA ALA A 394 -8.71 9.20 9.10
C ALA A 394 -9.31 8.07 9.98
N GLN A 395 -10.61 8.05 10.18
CA GLN A 395 -11.31 6.96 10.89
C GLN A 395 -11.63 5.75 10.01
N LEU A 396 -11.55 5.89 8.68
CA LEU A 396 -11.73 4.78 7.77
C LEU A 396 -10.58 3.75 7.90
N PRO A 397 -10.81 2.49 7.51
CA PRO A 397 -9.75 1.48 7.50
C PRO A 397 -8.53 1.95 6.72
N LYS A 398 -7.34 1.74 7.30
CA LYS A 398 -6.07 2.09 6.65
C LYS A 398 -5.91 1.40 5.29
N VAL A 399 -5.24 2.05 4.36
CA VAL A 399 -4.78 1.46 3.10
C VAL A 399 -3.31 1.07 3.25
N LYS A 400 -2.45 2.02 3.66
CA LYS A 400 -1.02 1.80 3.88
C LYS A 400 -0.63 2.05 5.34
N GLN A 401 -1.09 3.12 5.96
CA GLN A 401 -0.66 3.51 7.30
C GLN A 401 -1.81 4.07 8.16
N LYS A 402 -1.63 4.08 9.48
CA LYS A 402 -2.55 4.74 10.41
C LYS A 402 -2.44 6.25 10.26
N LEU A 403 -3.56 6.96 10.32
CA LEU A 403 -3.62 8.40 10.40
C LEU A 403 -4.00 8.83 11.82
N ASN A 404 -3.32 9.85 12.35
CA ASN A 404 -3.80 10.54 13.52
C ASN A 404 -5.05 11.35 13.16
N ALA A 405 -6.17 11.09 13.80
CA ALA A 405 -7.44 11.79 13.51
C ALA A 405 -7.43 13.29 13.85
N SER A 406 -6.48 13.76 14.67
CA SER A 406 -6.37 15.15 15.09
C SER A 406 -4.90 15.59 15.16
N PRO A 407 -4.19 15.71 14.02
CA PRO A 407 -2.76 16.04 13.99
C PRO A 407 -2.48 17.52 14.20
N SER A 408 -3.45 18.39 13.90
CA SER A 408 -3.30 19.83 13.76
C SER A 408 -2.95 20.54 15.07
N PHE A 409 -2.14 21.59 14.98
CA PHE A 409 -1.79 22.46 16.08
C PHE A 409 -2.91 23.47 16.38
N HIS A 410 -3.48 24.06 15.33
CA HIS A 410 -4.63 24.96 15.46
C HIS A 410 -5.92 24.13 15.39
N SER A 411 -6.84 24.30 16.31
CA SER A 411 -8.08 23.50 16.41
C SER A 411 -9.27 24.24 15.80
N GLY A 412 -10.02 23.57 14.93
CA GLY A 412 -11.28 24.07 14.35
C GLY A 412 -11.68 23.27 13.11
N ASP A 413 -12.94 22.83 13.04
CA ASP A 413 -13.44 21.96 12.00
C ASP A 413 -13.29 22.55 10.58
N ASP A 414 -13.44 23.87 10.43
CA ASP A 414 -13.31 24.63 9.18
C ASP A 414 -11.88 25.08 8.88
N LEU A 415 -10.92 24.82 9.78
CA LEU A 415 -9.52 25.15 9.57
C LEU A 415 -8.87 24.09 8.67
N PRO A 416 -7.83 24.45 7.89
CA PRO A 416 -7.00 23.48 7.19
C PRO A 416 -6.44 22.43 8.15
N VAL A 417 -6.39 21.17 7.72
CA VAL A 417 -5.55 20.17 8.40
C VAL A 417 -4.09 20.54 8.17
N GLU A 418 -3.27 20.46 9.22
CA GLU A 418 -1.85 20.73 9.17
C GLU A 418 -1.08 19.76 10.08
N ARG A 419 0.26 19.81 10.09
CA ARG A 419 1.15 18.87 10.77
C ARG A 419 1.00 17.44 10.28
N ILE A 420 0.75 17.28 8.97
CA ILE A 420 0.73 16.01 8.26
C ILE A 420 1.91 15.95 7.31
N ASP A 421 2.51 14.77 7.16
CA ASP A 421 3.54 14.54 6.18
C ASP A 421 2.97 14.13 4.81
N TRP A 422 3.83 14.02 3.81
CA TRP A 422 3.42 13.67 2.45
C TRP A 422 2.74 12.30 2.36
N PHE A 423 3.25 11.31 3.09
CA PHE A 423 2.70 9.95 3.08
C PHE A 423 1.31 9.90 3.71
N GLU A 424 1.06 10.70 4.75
CA GLU A 424 -0.25 10.82 5.38
C GLU A 424 -1.26 11.51 4.44
N ALA A 425 -0.83 12.51 3.68
CA ALA A 425 -1.67 13.16 2.66
C ALA A 425 -2.03 12.17 1.52
N VAL A 426 -1.06 11.34 1.09
CA VAL A 426 -1.31 10.26 0.11
C VAL A 426 -2.25 9.19 0.69
N GLU A 427 -2.07 8.80 1.95
CA GLU A 427 -2.97 7.85 2.63
C GLU A 427 -4.41 8.38 2.70
N PHE A 428 -4.60 9.67 2.97
CA PHE A 428 -5.91 10.30 2.91
C PHE A 428 -6.54 10.15 1.52
N CYS A 429 -5.81 10.47 0.46
CA CYS A 429 -6.26 10.31 -0.93
C CYS A 429 -6.64 8.86 -1.25
N ASN A 430 -5.86 7.89 -0.79
CA ASN A 430 -6.13 6.47 -0.98
C ASN A 430 -7.42 6.02 -0.29
N ARG A 431 -7.67 6.47 0.97
CA ARG A 431 -8.91 6.19 1.69
C ARG A 431 -10.12 6.84 1.04
N LEU A 432 -9.97 8.09 0.60
CA LEU A 432 -11.02 8.80 -0.14
C LEU A 432 -11.35 8.07 -1.45
N THR A 433 -10.33 7.62 -2.19
CA THR A 433 -10.51 6.79 -3.39
C THR A 433 -11.27 5.51 -3.09
N ARG A 434 -10.93 4.81 -1.99
CA ARG A 434 -11.63 3.59 -1.58
C ARG A 434 -13.08 3.85 -1.22
N LEU A 435 -13.35 4.94 -0.52
CA LEU A 435 -14.71 5.34 -0.13
C LEU A 435 -15.59 5.64 -1.35
N THR A 436 -15.08 6.47 -2.26
CA THR A 436 -15.87 7.09 -3.35
C THR A 436 -15.84 6.30 -4.65
N ARG A 437 -14.90 5.36 -4.79
CA ARG A 437 -14.62 4.66 -6.05
C ARG A 437 -14.22 5.60 -7.20
N LYS A 438 -13.61 6.75 -6.88
CA LYS A 438 -13.04 7.72 -7.81
C LYS A 438 -11.56 7.94 -7.44
N LEU A 439 -10.67 8.09 -8.43
CA LEU A 439 -9.22 8.12 -8.23
C LEU A 439 -8.74 9.50 -7.72
N TYR A 440 -8.79 9.71 -6.40
CA TYR A 440 -8.27 10.92 -5.76
C TYR A 440 -6.76 10.83 -5.52
N ARG A 441 -6.05 11.92 -5.73
CA ARG A 441 -4.61 12.04 -5.48
C ARG A 441 -4.21 13.48 -5.12
N LEU A 442 -2.96 13.67 -4.73
CA LEU A 442 -2.36 15.00 -4.67
C LEU A 442 -2.25 15.60 -6.09
N PRO A 443 -2.35 16.92 -6.23
CA PRO A 443 -2.08 17.59 -7.49
C PRO A 443 -0.61 17.38 -7.91
N SER A 444 -0.36 17.31 -9.23
CA SER A 444 0.99 17.60 -9.70
C SER A 444 1.31 19.07 -9.47
N GLU A 445 2.59 19.40 -9.44
CA GLU A 445 3.04 20.77 -9.28
C GLU A 445 2.48 21.69 -10.38
N ALA A 446 2.40 21.19 -11.62
CA ALA A 446 1.84 21.90 -12.75
C ALA A 446 0.31 22.11 -12.64
N GLU A 447 -0.43 21.10 -12.21
CA GLU A 447 -1.88 21.22 -11.95
C GLU A 447 -2.16 22.24 -10.85
N TRP A 448 -1.33 22.23 -9.80
CA TRP A 448 -1.45 23.19 -8.69
C TRP A 448 -1.22 24.63 -9.17
N GLU A 449 -0.12 24.89 -9.91
CA GLU A 449 0.20 26.24 -10.39
C GLU A 449 -0.83 26.75 -11.41
N TYR A 450 -1.28 25.88 -12.32
CA TYR A 450 -2.34 26.20 -13.27
C TYR A 450 -3.63 26.63 -12.56
N ALA A 451 -4.05 25.86 -11.56
CA ALA A 451 -5.23 26.14 -10.76
C ALA A 451 -5.08 27.41 -9.91
N CYS A 452 -3.89 27.64 -9.34
CA CYS A 452 -3.56 28.84 -8.58
C CYS A 452 -3.62 30.10 -9.45
N ARG A 453 -2.98 30.09 -10.62
CA ARG A 453 -2.94 31.22 -11.55
C ARG A 453 -4.33 31.55 -12.11
N ALA A 454 -5.14 30.56 -12.42
CA ALA A 454 -6.48 30.74 -12.96
C ALA A 454 -6.53 31.74 -14.13
N GLY A 455 -5.55 31.65 -15.05
CA GLY A 455 -5.36 32.52 -16.19
C GLY A 455 -4.54 33.80 -15.97
N ALA A 456 -4.11 34.09 -14.74
CA ALA A 456 -3.25 35.24 -14.47
C ALA A 456 -1.79 34.98 -14.84
N THR A 457 -1.12 35.98 -15.38
CA THR A 457 0.31 35.99 -15.73
C THR A 457 1.14 36.78 -14.71
N THR A 458 0.50 37.42 -13.75
CA THR A 458 1.11 38.21 -12.67
C THR A 458 1.61 37.32 -11.52
N ALA A 459 2.39 37.88 -10.62
CA ALA A 459 2.94 37.18 -9.44
C ALA A 459 1.86 36.53 -8.56
N PHE A 460 0.68 37.15 -8.49
CA PHE A 460 -0.50 36.63 -7.78
C PHE A 460 -1.69 36.55 -8.74
N ASN A 461 -2.65 35.69 -8.46
CA ASN A 461 -3.83 35.51 -9.31
C ASN A 461 -4.77 36.75 -9.35
N ILE A 462 -4.64 37.64 -8.38
CA ILE A 462 -5.41 38.88 -8.30
C ILE A 462 -4.67 40.10 -8.87
N GLY A 463 -3.37 40.00 -9.21
CA GLY A 463 -2.60 41.11 -9.75
C GLY A 463 -1.10 41.07 -9.42
N PRO A 464 -0.39 42.20 -9.63
CA PRO A 464 1.08 42.26 -9.46
C PRO A 464 1.54 42.26 -8.01
N THR A 465 0.65 42.49 -7.05
CA THR A 465 0.93 42.50 -5.61
C THR A 465 -0.22 41.91 -4.81
N ILE A 466 -0.04 41.79 -3.50
CA ILE A 466 -1.02 41.23 -2.56
C ILE A 466 -1.06 42.01 -1.24
N ALA A 467 -2.19 41.97 -0.54
CA ALA A 467 -2.37 42.53 0.78
C ALA A 467 -2.95 41.51 1.77
N THR A 468 -2.72 41.70 3.07
CA THR A 468 -3.26 40.79 4.11
C THR A 468 -4.79 40.81 4.23
N ASP A 469 -5.45 41.73 3.54
CA ASP A 469 -6.91 41.76 3.40
C ASP A 469 -7.41 40.74 2.37
N PHE A 470 -6.51 40.19 1.52
CA PHE A 470 -6.83 39.24 0.44
C PHE A 470 -6.24 37.86 0.64
N ALA A 471 -5.31 37.71 1.60
CA ALA A 471 -4.66 36.43 1.90
C ALA A 471 -4.09 36.39 3.34
N ASN A 472 -3.83 35.18 3.83
CA ASN A 472 -3.25 34.97 5.15
C ASN A 472 -1.74 34.70 5.06
N TYR A 473 -0.93 35.74 5.30
CA TYR A 473 0.53 35.67 5.36
C TYR A 473 1.07 36.66 6.40
N ASN A 474 2.38 36.65 6.68
CA ASN A 474 3.02 37.64 7.53
C ASN A 474 3.26 38.94 6.75
N GLY A 475 2.36 39.93 6.93
CA GLY A 475 2.45 41.25 6.32
C GLY A 475 3.35 42.26 7.10
N ARG A 476 4.07 41.81 8.14
CA ARG A 476 5.03 42.63 8.90
C ARG A 476 6.44 42.35 8.40
N ASP A 477 7.32 43.34 8.57
CA ASP A 477 8.75 43.10 8.36
C ASP A 477 9.27 42.07 9.38
N ASP A 478 10.02 41.09 8.87
CA ASP A 478 10.77 40.15 9.68
C ASP A 478 12.24 40.60 9.73
N VAL A 479 12.59 41.25 10.83
CA VAL A 479 13.93 41.79 11.04
C VAL A 479 14.81 40.73 11.67
N ARG A 480 15.79 40.23 10.90
CA ARG A 480 16.81 39.29 11.33
C ARG A 480 18.15 40.01 11.50
N ALA A 481 19.10 39.35 12.15
CA ALA A 481 20.41 39.93 12.41
C ALA A 481 21.19 40.36 11.15
N ASP A 482 20.97 39.66 10.03
CA ASP A 482 21.69 39.84 8.76
C ASP A 482 20.85 40.53 7.67
N ARG A 483 19.52 40.57 7.82
CA ARG A 483 18.60 41.11 6.79
C ARG A 483 17.22 41.41 7.31
N THR A 484 16.51 42.29 6.64
CA THR A 484 15.08 42.48 6.81
C THR A 484 14.31 41.87 5.65
N ILE A 485 13.34 41.00 5.94
CA ILE A 485 12.41 40.45 4.94
C ILE A 485 11.17 41.36 4.99
N SER A 486 10.83 41.97 3.85
CA SER A 486 9.69 42.89 3.77
C SER A 486 8.36 42.14 3.97
N GLY A 487 7.47 42.75 4.73
CA GLY A 487 6.06 42.37 4.86
C GLY A 487 5.18 42.84 3.71
N SER A 488 5.76 43.52 2.71
CA SER A 488 5.09 43.92 1.44
C SER A 488 5.76 43.30 0.24
N TYR A 489 5.05 43.23 -0.88
CA TYR A 489 5.56 42.80 -2.18
C TYR A 489 5.44 43.93 -3.21
N GLY A 490 6.55 44.28 -3.86
CA GLY A 490 6.60 45.42 -4.76
C GLY A 490 6.15 46.71 -4.07
N GLU A 491 5.22 47.44 -4.66
CA GLU A 491 4.65 48.66 -4.13
C GLU A 491 3.42 48.43 -3.23
N GLY A 492 3.10 47.16 -2.94
CA GLY A 492 1.98 46.79 -2.08
C GLY A 492 2.15 47.22 -0.63
N PRO A 493 1.07 47.28 0.14
CA PRO A 493 1.12 47.69 1.53
C PRO A 493 1.73 46.59 2.44
N LYS A 494 2.35 47.02 3.55
CA LYS A 494 2.53 46.14 4.71
C LYS A 494 1.18 45.88 5.36
N GLY A 495 1.09 44.76 6.08
CA GLY A 495 -0.19 44.33 6.64
C GLY A 495 -0.05 43.68 8.03
N ASN A 496 -1.05 42.89 8.36
CA ASN A 496 -1.12 42.19 9.63
C ASN A 496 -0.35 40.87 9.59
N TYR A 497 0.00 40.37 10.77
CA TYR A 497 0.41 38.97 10.97
C TYR A 497 -0.58 38.32 11.93
N ARG A 498 -1.34 37.32 11.41
CA ARG A 498 -2.36 36.63 12.20
C ARG A 498 -1.76 35.54 13.10
N GLY A 499 -0.60 34.97 12.69
CA GLY A 499 0.14 33.98 13.47
C GLY A 499 -0.56 32.62 13.58
N LYS A 500 -1.60 32.36 12.78
CA LYS A 500 -2.38 31.13 12.77
C LYS A 500 -3.12 30.94 11.44
N THR A 501 -3.60 29.75 11.19
CA THR A 501 -4.48 29.44 10.06
C THR A 501 -5.81 30.19 10.17
N THR A 502 -6.45 30.43 9.04
CA THR A 502 -7.79 31.02 8.94
C THR A 502 -8.78 30.00 8.37
N PRO A 503 -10.07 30.07 8.74
CA PRO A 503 -11.10 29.23 8.15
C PRO A 503 -11.17 29.39 6.64
N ALA A 504 -11.60 28.33 5.95
CA ALA A 504 -11.93 28.37 4.55
C ALA A 504 -12.91 29.51 4.23
N GLN A 505 -12.83 30.11 3.03
CA GLN A 505 -13.67 31.25 2.58
C GLN A 505 -13.44 32.58 3.33
N THR A 506 -12.38 32.71 4.10
CA THR A 506 -12.06 34.00 4.75
C THR A 506 -11.77 35.09 3.72
N PHE A 507 -11.22 34.76 2.56
CA PHE A 507 -10.82 35.68 1.50
C PHE A 507 -11.60 35.44 0.19
N SER A 508 -11.29 36.21 -0.86
CA SER A 508 -11.92 36.04 -2.17
C SER A 508 -11.34 34.84 -2.91
N ALA A 509 -12.19 34.12 -3.63
CA ALA A 509 -11.75 33.08 -4.55
C ALA A 509 -11.02 33.65 -5.77
N ASN A 510 -10.13 32.85 -6.39
CA ASN A 510 -9.54 33.15 -7.67
C ASN A 510 -10.54 32.96 -8.85
N ASN A 511 -10.12 33.22 -10.09
CA ASN A 511 -11.01 33.09 -11.26
C ASN A 511 -11.57 31.69 -11.50
N PHE A 512 -10.95 30.65 -10.94
CA PHE A 512 -11.45 29.26 -10.99
C PHE A 512 -12.28 28.88 -9.76
N GLY A 513 -12.54 29.82 -8.82
CA GLY A 513 -13.34 29.54 -7.64
C GLY A 513 -12.59 28.87 -6.50
N LEU A 514 -11.26 28.88 -6.50
CA LEU A 514 -10.42 28.31 -5.46
C LEU A 514 -10.02 29.37 -4.43
N PHE A 515 -10.01 28.96 -3.16
CA PHE A 515 -9.62 29.81 -2.03
C PHE A 515 -8.22 29.45 -1.53
N ASP A 516 -7.57 30.40 -0.86
CA ASP A 516 -6.32 30.25 -0.11
C ASP A 516 -5.14 29.67 -0.94
N THR A 517 -5.12 29.94 -2.25
CA THR A 517 -3.98 29.55 -3.11
C THR A 517 -2.75 30.46 -2.92
N HIS A 518 -2.86 31.51 -2.10
CA HIS A 518 -1.80 32.43 -1.70
C HIS A 518 -1.78 32.55 -0.18
N GLY A 519 -0.92 31.78 0.52
CA GLY A 519 -0.80 31.81 1.98
C GLY A 519 -1.72 30.79 2.68
N ASN A 520 -2.04 31.04 3.92
CA ASN A 520 -2.72 30.19 4.89
C ASN A 520 -1.86 28.97 5.27
N VAL A 521 -1.75 27.96 4.43
CA VAL A 521 -0.83 26.83 4.61
C VAL A 521 -0.13 26.49 3.29
N TRP A 522 1.12 26.04 3.36
CA TRP A 522 1.77 25.37 2.26
C TRP A 522 0.99 24.10 1.87
N GLU A 523 1.06 23.73 0.61
CA GLU A 523 0.32 22.57 0.09
C GLU A 523 1.26 21.55 -0.55
N TRP A 524 1.16 20.29 -0.11
CA TRP A 524 1.86 19.17 -0.72
C TRP A 524 1.46 18.95 -2.17
N CYS A 525 2.46 18.81 -3.06
CA CYS A 525 2.30 18.29 -4.41
C CYS A 525 2.79 16.83 -4.51
N ALA A 526 2.39 16.14 -5.57
CA ALA A 526 2.82 14.77 -5.82
C ALA A 526 4.30 14.67 -6.22
N ASP A 527 4.83 15.71 -6.87
CA ASP A 527 6.12 15.75 -7.52
C ASP A 527 7.29 15.69 -6.55
N ASP A 528 8.36 15.02 -7.00
CA ASP A 528 9.66 15.10 -6.38
C ASP A 528 10.29 16.48 -6.65
N TRP A 529 11.22 16.87 -5.77
CA TRP A 529 11.92 18.13 -5.93
C TRP A 529 12.98 18.07 -7.03
N HIS A 530 12.95 19.06 -7.93
CA HIS A 530 13.98 19.33 -8.93
C HIS A 530 14.49 20.77 -8.79
N ASN A 531 15.79 20.98 -8.92
CA ASN A 531 16.43 22.28 -8.64
C ASN A 531 16.09 23.39 -9.66
N ASN A 532 15.46 23.06 -10.77
CA ASN A 532 14.95 23.94 -11.82
C ASN A 532 13.95 23.17 -12.69
N TYR A 533 13.43 23.79 -13.75
CA TYR A 533 12.49 23.18 -14.68
C TYR A 533 13.16 22.62 -15.96
N ASP A 534 14.49 22.46 -16.00
CA ASP A 534 15.14 21.80 -17.14
C ASP A 534 14.70 20.33 -17.22
N GLY A 535 14.05 19.96 -18.32
CA GLY A 535 13.51 18.61 -18.52
C GLY A 535 12.18 18.32 -17.83
N ALA A 536 11.49 19.33 -17.29
CA ALA A 536 10.18 19.17 -16.66
C ALA A 536 9.13 18.66 -17.67
N PRO A 537 8.15 17.85 -17.22
CA PRO A 537 7.03 17.44 -18.07
C PRO A 537 6.25 18.65 -18.61
N ILE A 538 5.79 18.54 -19.86
CA ILE A 538 4.99 19.59 -20.51
C ILE A 538 3.50 19.23 -20.58
N ASP A 539 3.11 18.07 -20.04
CA ASP A 539 1.78 17.49 -20.07
C ASP A 539 1.11 17.40 -18.68
N SER A 540 1.63 18.13 -17.69
CA SER A 540 1.18 18.09 -16.29
C SER A 540 1.29 16.74 -15.57
N SER A 541 1.95 15.74 -16.14
CA SER A 541 2.25 14.51 -15.40
C SER A 541 3.11 14.82 -14.18
N VAL A 542 3.00 13.98 -13.13
CA VAL A 542 3.83 14.08 -11.93
C VAL A 542 5.30 13.87 -12.32
N TRP A 543 6.15 14.79 -11.90
CA TRP A 543 7.58 14.72 -12.16
C TRP A 543 8.29 13.94 -11.05
N ASP A 544 8.43 12.62 -11.27
CA ASP A 544 9.12 11.73 -10.33
C ASP A 544 10.64 11.73 -10.58
N ALA A 545 11.43 11.89 -9.53
CA ALA A 545 12.85 11.56 -9.56
C ALA A 545 12.97 10.04 -9.46
N SER A 546 13.36 9.39 -10.55
CA SER A 546 13.47 7.93 -10.66
C SER A 546 14.10 7.29 -9.41
N ASN A 547 13.32 6.46 -8.69
CA ASN A 547 13.74 5.44 -7.71
C ASN A 547 14.30 5.85 -6.35
N ASP A 548 14.13 7.06 -5.85
CA ASP A 548 14.58 7.41 -4.49
C ASP A 548 13.40 7.62 -3.54
N SER A 549 13.06 6.59 -2.74
CA SER A 549 11.98 6.61 -1.73
C SER A 549 12.24 7.60 -0.57
N GLY A 550 13.31 8.36 -0.62
CA GLY A 550 13.71 9.39 0.35
C GLY A 550 13.80 10.79 -0.25
N SER A 551 13.32 11.02 -1.49
CA SER A 551 13.41 12.32 -2.15
C SER A 551 12.60 13.40 -1.41
N ASN A 552 13.11 14.63 -1.46
CA ASN A 552 12.32 15.78 -1.06
C ASN A 552 11.14 15.96 -2.01
N LYS A 553 10.02 16.42 -1.49
CA LYS A 553 8.81 16.72 -2.24
C LYS A 553 8.62 18.22 -2.42
N THR A 554 7.85 18.59 -3.43
CA THR A 554 7.52 19.98 -3.72
C THR A 554 6.31 20.42 -2.90
N ILE A 555 6.40 21.63 -2.31
CA ILE A 555 5.28 22.33 -1.68
C ILE A 555 5.07 23.69 -2.33
N ARG A 556 3.81 24.17 -2.34
CA ARG A 556 3.37 25.37 -3.07
C ARG A 556 2.49 26.26 -2.20
N GLY A 557 2.27 27.52 -2.60
CA GLY A 557 1.24 28.42 -2.10
C GLY A 557 1.66 29.40 -1.00
N GLY A 558 2.68 29.09 -0.22
CA GLY A 558 3.04 29.89 0.95
C GLY A 558 2.15 29.61 2.15
N SER A 559 2.40 30.30 3.27
CA SER A 559 1.67 30.08 4.52
C SER A 559 1.45 31.35 5.32
N TYR A 560 0.63 31.25 6.39
CA TYR A 560 0.41 32.34 7.32
C TYR A 560 1.70 32.85 7.98
N GLY A 561 2.72 32.02 8.10
CA GLY A 561 4.03 32.38 8.69
C GLY A 561 5.01 32.96 7.67
N GLY A 562 4.76 32.78 6.37
CA GLY A 562 5.62 33.26 5.30
C GLY A 562 5.41 34.75 4.96
N SER A 563 6.43 35.38 4.36
CA SER A 563 6.31 36.71 3.77
C SER A 563 5.56 36.67 2.44
N PRO A 564 5.04 37.78 1.90
CA PRO A 564 4.25 37.78 0.68
C PRO A 564 5.00 37.25 -0.56
N ARG A 565 6.33 37.42 -0.63
CA ARG A 565 7.15 36.84 -1.70
C ARG A 565 7.07 35.30 -1.79
N ASN A 566 6.79 34.66 -0.65
CA ASN A 566 6.61 33.22 -0.55
C ASN A 566 5.18 32.77 -0.88
N CYS A 567 4.29 33.68 -1.23
CA CYS A 567 2.92 33.40 -1.64
C CYS A 567 2.69 33.61 -3.14
N ARG A 568 3.73 33.87 -3.96
CA ARG A 568 3.60 34.03 -5.41
C ARG A 568 3.09 32.73 -6.07
N SER A 569 2.42 32.84 -7.22
CA SER A 569 1.92 31.68 -7.96
C SER A 569 3.04 30.71 -8.33
N ALA A 570 4.23 31.21 -8.70
CA ALA A 570 5.37 30.41 -9.16
C ALA A 570 6.25 29.87 -8.02
N ILE A 571 6.03 30.30 -6.77
CA ILE A 571 6.86 29.86 -5.63
C ILE A 571 6.82 28.35 -5.47
N ARG A 572 7.97 27.74 -5.27
CA ARG A 572 8.14 26.33 -4.96
C ARG A 572 9.24 26.12 -3.93
N ILE A 573 9.07 25.17 -3.05
CA ILE A 573 10.06 24.84 -2.02
C ILE A 573 10.23 23.33 -1.91
N SER A 574 11.48 22.94 -1.65
CA SER A 574 11.90 21.57 -1.36
C SER A 574 11.74 21.27 0.11
N ILE A 575 11.06 20.17 0.46
CA ILE A 575 10.98 19.73 1.85
C ILE A 575 10.99 18.20 1.93
N ALA A 576 11.55 17.64 3.01
CA ALA A 576 11.56 16.21 3.22
C ALA A 576 10.13 15.65 3.28
N SER A 577 9.88 14.53 2.62
CA SER A 577 8.56 13.88 2.58
C SER A 577 7.97 13.54 3.95
N SER A 578 8.82 13.35 4.97
CA SER A 578 8.44 13.11 6.37
C SER A 578 8.28 14.37 7.23
N PHE A 579 8.47 15.58 6.65
CA PHE A 579 8.39 16.82 7.40
C PHE A 579 6.95 17.18 7.74
N ARG A 580 6.76 17.76 8.95
CA ARG A 580 5.45 18.20 9.46
C ARG A 580 5.58 19.59 10.04
N SER A 581 4.67 20.47 9.68
CA SER A 581 4.63 21.85 10.19
C SER A 581 3.20 22.33 10.41
N SER A 582 2.99 23.22 11.37
CA SER A 582 1.68 23.83 11.68
C SER A 582 1.15 24.77 10.58
N ASP A 583 1.89 24.90 9.50
CA ASP A 583 1.55 25.70 8.32
C ASP A 583 1.67 24.91 7.01
N LEU A 584 1.56 23.55 7.06
CA LEU A 584 1.68 22.66 5.92
C LEU A 584 0.50 21.67 5.88
N GLY A 585 -0.30 21.77 4.83
CA GLY A 585 -1.47 20.95 4.54
C GLY A 585 -1.47 20.47 3.10
N PHE A 586 -2.64 20.20 2.51
CA PHE A 586 -2.79 19.75 1.12
C PHE A 586 -4.22 19.92 0.61
N ARG A 587 -4.39 19.87 -0.70
CA ARG A 587 -5.70 19.68 -1.34
C ARG A 587 -5.69 18.46 -2.23
N VAL A 588 -6.88 17.94 -2.55
CA VAL A 588 -7.04 16.75 -3.39
C VAL A 588 -7.46 17.12 -4.81
N ILE A 589 -7.08 16.30 -5.77
CA ILE A 589 -7.62 16.36 -7.13
C ILE A 589 -8.28 15.04 -7.54
N LEU A 590 -9.16 15.14 -8.52
CA LEU A 590 -9.74 14.03 -9.27
C LEU A 590 -9.46 14.25 -10.75
N PRO A 591 -8.62 13.42 -11.40
CA PRO A 591 -8.46 13.45 -12.85
C PRO A 591 -9.80 13.22 -13.55
N LEU A 592 -10.01 13.85 -14.70
CA LEU A 592 -11.20 13.67 -15.53
C LEU A 592 -10.81 13.10 -16.89
N SER A 593 -11.63 12.20 -17.42
CA SER A 593 -11.48 11.73 -18.80
C SER A 593 -11.90 12.83 -19.78
N PRO A 594 -11.22 12.95 -20.93
CA PRO A 594 -11.73 13.78 -22.01
C PRO A 594 -13.17 13.38 -22.33
N SER A 595 -14.03 14.36 -22.59
CA SER A 595 -15.37 14.11 -23.14
C SER A 595 -15.19 13.25 -24.38
N GLY A 596 -15.84 12.09 -24.45
CA GLY A 596 -15.75 11.20 -25.61
C GLY A 596 -16.20 11.94 -26.85
N GLY A 597 -15.23 12.40 -27.63
CA GLY A 597 -15.49 12.78 -29.02
C GLY A 597 -15.88 11.51 -29.77
N ILE A 598 -17.12 11.47 -30.26
CA ILE A 598 -17.61 10.49 -31.23
C ILE A 598 -16.82 10.65 -32.52
#